data_e58409c2cc14b4c0ce47957252379584
#
_entry.id   e58409c2cc14b4c0ce47957252379584
#
_cell.length_a   1.000
_cell.length_b   1.000
_cell.length_c   1.000
_cell.angle_alpha   90.00
_cell.angle_beta   90.00
_cell.angle_gamma   90.00
#
_symmetry.space_group_name_H-M   'P 1'
#
loop_
_entity.id
_entity.type
_entity.pdbx_description
1 polymer ?
#
loop_
_entity_poly.entity_id
_entity_poly.type
_entity_poly.pdbx_seq_one_letter_code
_entity_poly.pdbx_strand_id
1 'polypeptide(L)'
;HCISSAASDVYKRQHAVGDEKWYEKISVRYTGRVKNSIKTKDNLLFKKNLIRDWENGMQHEIPVSATFTLFKYFNVTPTVNYTERWYTRKVKKDWDDEQGKEVNDTTYGFHRVYDYSASLGINTKVYGMYKPLFMKKKEIQIRHVITPSISFSAAPDFTSSRFGYYDSYIKDQNGIRDTVQYSYYAGQVFSPPSGGKQGLISFNISNNLEMKFKDKNDSIRKVSLIDDLSMGISYNTAAQVRPWSDLSFNLRLKLSKSYTLSMSSTFATYAYEFDENGRVVPGNRTEWSYGRFGRWSGYGTSFSWTVNNDSWKKIRNFFTG
;
A
#
# COMPACT_ATOMS: atom_id res chain seq x y z
N HIS A 1 19.84 11.60 -18.25
CA HIS A 1 19.13 10.51 -18.91
C HIS A 1 19.11 9.28 -18.02
N CYS A 2 17.93 8.73 -17.80
CA CYS A 2 17.74 7.48 -17.09
C CYS A 2 17.29 6.42 -18.12
N ILE A 3 18.12 5.42 -18.36
CA ILE A 3 17.73 4.28 -19.19
C ILE A 3 17.25 3.18 -18.24
N SER A 4 15.98 2.88 -18.31
CA SER A 4 15.37 1.79 -17.54
C SER A 4 14.80 0.78 -18.52
N SER A 5 15.26 -0.46 -18.47
CA SER A 5 14.59 -1.57 -19.13
C SER A 5 13.98 -2.48 -18.09
N ALA A 6 12.72 -2.82 -18.23
CA ALA A 6 12.04 -3.81 -17.44
C ALA A 6 11.80 -5.05 -18.30
N ALA A 7 12.31 -6.20 -17.88
CA ALA A 7 11.90 -7.49 -18.40
C ALA A 7 11.00 -8.17 -17.37
N SER A 8 9.81 -8.53 -17.79
CA SER A 8 8.87 -9.27 -16.95
C SER A 8 8.55 -10.57 -17.66
N ASP A 9 9.01 -11.70 -17.09
CA ASP A 9 8.58 -13.01 -17.54
C ASP A 9 7.58 -13.60 -16.55
N VAL A 10 6.36 -13.78 -17.03
CA VAL A 10 5.34 -14.56 -16.31
C VAL A 10 5.46 -16.01 -16.78
N TYR A 11 5.97 -16.89 -15.94
CA TYR A 11 5.92 -18.32 -16.20
C TYR A 11 4.46 -18.78 -16.11
N LYS A 12 3.81 -18.97 -17.27
CA LYS A 12 2.51 -19.63 -17.36
C LYS A 12 2.75 -21.14 -17.23
N ARG A 13 2.39 -21.70 -16.08
CA ARG A 13 2.24 -23.15 -15.94
C ARG A 13 1.18 -23.67 -16.92
N GLN A 14 1.40 -24.86 -17.47
CA GLN A 14 0.37 -25.57 -18.22
C GLN A 14 -0.86 -25.76 -17.32
N HIS A 15 -2.06 -25.65 -17.91
CA HIS A 15 -3.29 -25.92 -17.19
C HIS A 15 -3.25 -27.32 -16.58
N ALA A 16 -3.65 -27.42 -15.31
CA ALA A 16 -3.76 -28.69 -14.61
C ALA A 16 -4.72 -29.64 -15.36
N VAL A 17 -4.27 -30.87 -15.56
CA VAL A 17 -5.13 -31.94 -16.07
C VAL A 17 -5.73 -32.63 -14.85
N GLY A 18 -7.01 -32.33 -14.55
CA GLY A 18 -7.71 -32.81 -13.37
C GLY A 18 -7.83 -31.76 -12.24
N ASP A 19 -8.04 -32.20 -11.00
CA ASP A 19 -8.14 -31.32 -9.84
C ASP A 19 -6.79 -30.66 -9.52
N GLU A 20 -6.81 -29.33 -9.39
CA GLU A 20 -5.61 -28.55 -9.05
C GLU A 20 -5.02 -28.98 -7.71
N LYS A 21 -3.75 -29.37 -7.72
CA LYS A 21 -2.98 -29.69 -6.53
C LYS A 21 -2.57 -28.39 -5.81
N TRP A 22 -2.32 -28.47 -4.50
CA TRP A 22 -2.01 -27.30 -3.67
C TRP A 22 -0.81 -26.47 -4.19
N TYR A 23 0.21 -27.12 -4.76
CA TYR A 23 1.40 -26.44 -5.30
C TYR A 23 1.15 -25.78 -6.66
N GLU A 24 0.10 -26.15 -7.37
CA GLU A 24 -0.30 -25.53 -8.63
C GLU A 24 -0.95 -24.17 -8.42
N LYS A 25 -1.38 -23.88 -7.19
CA LYS A 25 -1.91 -22.60 -6.75
C LYS A 25 -0.82 -21.58 -6.36
N ILE A 26 0.46 -21.99 -6.39
CA ILE A 26 1.58 -21.11 -6.10
C ILE A 26 1.95 -20.34 -7.37
N SER A 27 1.94 -19.03 -7.26
CA SER A 27 2.40 -18.10 -8.30
C SER A 27 3.74 -17.51 -7.89
N VAL A 28 4.72 -17.60 -8.77
CA VAL A 28 6.03 -16.97 -8.62
C VAL A 28 6.21 -16.03 -9.81
N ARG A 29 6.55 -14.78 -9.53
CA ARG A 29 6.87 -13.80 -10.57
C ARG A 29 8.28 -13.27 -10.33
N TYR A 30 8.99 -13.00 -11.39
CA TYR A 30 10.27 -12.33 -11.35
C TYR A 30 10.18 -11.01 -12.13
N THR A 31 10.76 -9.95 -11.56
CA THR A 31 10.92 -8.66 -12.23
C THR A 31 12.33 -8.17 -12.00
N GLY A 32 13.11 -8.01 -13.07
CA GLY A 32 14.43 -7.42 -13.04
C GLY A 32 14.39 -5.98 -13.56
N ARG A 33 15.08 -5.06 -12.87
CA ARG A 33 15.24 -3.67 -13.30
C ARG A 33 16.71 -3.29 -13.25
N VAL A 34 17.22 -2.74 -14.34
CA VAL A 34 18.56 -2.15 -14.40
C VAL A 34 18.39 -0.64 -14.51
N LYS A 35 19.11 0.10 -13.70
CA LYS A 35 19.08 1.57 -13.73
C LYS A 35 20.48 2.12 -13.65
N ASN A 36 20.77 3.03 -14.58
CA ASN A 36 22.02 3.79 -14.64
C ASN A 36 21.67 5.27 -14.65
N SER A 37 22.33 6.07 -13.84
CA SER A 37 22.09 7.50 -13.72
C SER A 37 23.39 8.25 -13.56
N ILE A 38 23.50 9.43 -14.18
CA ILE A 38 24.62 10.35 -14.00
C ILE A 38 24.11 11.77 -13.88
N LYS A 39 24.71 12.52 -12.96
CA LYS A 39 24.54 13.97 -12.84
C LYS A 39 25.85 14.64 -13.27
N THR A 40 25.88 15.23 -14.47
CA THR A 40 27.06 15.86 -15.01
C THR A 40 26.67 16.98 -15.97
N LYS A 41 27.67 17.81 -16.39
CA LYS A 41 27.50 18.77 -17.46
C LYS A 41 27.57 18.07 -18.84
N ASP A 42 26.87 18.58 -19.83
CA ASP A 42 26.74 17.95 -21.15
C ASP A 42 28.08 17.66 -21.82
N ASN A 43 29.04 18.55 -21.68
CA ASN A 43 30.40 18.40 -22.25
C ASN A 43 31.26 17.33 -21.58
N LEU A 44 30.81 16.79 -20.42
CA LEU A 44 31.50 15.76 -19.64
C LEU A 44 30.79 14.41 -19.70
N LEU A 45 29.62 14.31 -20.32
CA LEU A 45 28.74 13.13 -20.27
C LEU A 45 29.46 11.86 -20.71
N PHE A 46 30.20 11.86 -21.79
CA PHE A 46 30.93 10.69 -22.32
C PHE A 46 32.42 10.63 -21.93
N LYS A 47 32.89 11.60 -21.15
CA LYS A 47 34.25 11.62 -20.61
C LYS A 47 34.35 11.00 -19.21
N LYS A 48 33.24 10.59 -18.64
CA LYS A 48 33.12 10.03 -17.30
C LYS A 48 33.26 8.51 -17.28
N ASN A 49 33.90 8.00 -16.24
CA ASN A 49 34.00 6.57 -16.04
C ASN A 49 32.65 5.96 -15.69
N LEU A 50 32.22 4.95 -16.43
CA LEU A 50 30.90 4.30 -16.26
C LEU A 50 30.72 3.63 -14.89
N ILE A 51 31.79 3.25 -14.21
CA ILE A 51 31.70 2.56 -12.91
C ILE A 51 31.73 3.56 -11.76
N ARG A 52 32.62 4.56 -11.83
CA ARG A 52 32.87 5.49 -10.71
C ARG A 52 31.94 6.69 -10.71
N ASP A 53 31.69 7.24 -11.88
CA ASP A 53 30.93 8.49 -12.04
C ASP A 53 29.43 8.26 -12.27
N TRP A 54 29.06 7.08 -12.73
CA TRP A 54 27.68 6.68 -12.91
C TRP A 54 27.14 5.95 -11.68
N GLU A 55 25.90 6.23 -11.34
CA GLU A 55 25.15 5.46 -10.35
C GLU A 55 24.53 4.25 -11.05
N ASN A 56 25.11 3.09 -10.85
CA ASN A 56 24.66 1.85 -11.45
C ASN A 56 23.97 1.00 -10.38
N GLY A 57 22.89 0.35 -10.75
CA GLY A 57 22.22 -0.59 -9.88
C GLY A 57 21.30 -1.53 -10.63
N MET A 58 21.05 -2.66 -10.01
CA MET A 58 20.10 -3.66 -10.46
C MET A 58 19.18 -4.07 -9.31
N GLN A 59 17.90 -4.22 -9.60
CA GLN A 59 16.91 -4.66 -8.63
C GLN A 59 16.17 -5.87 -9.16
N HIS A 60 16.05 -6.87 -8.30
CA HIS A 60 15.32 -8.11 -8.55
C HIS A 60 14.16 -8.19 -7.56
N GLU A 61 12.95 -8.39 -8.04
CA GLU A 61 11.76 -8.58 -7.23
C GLU A 61 11.17 -9.95 -7.51
N ILE A 62 10.98 -10.74 -6.47
CA ILE A 62 10.45 -12.11 -6.55
C ILE A 62 9.28 -12.25 -5.56
N PRO A 63 8.09 -11.78 -5.92
CA PRO A 63 6.88 -12.09 -5.16
C PRO A 63 6.47 -13.54 -5.37
N VAL A 64 6.24 -14.23 -4.27
CA VAL A 64 5.68 -15.60 -4.23
C VAL A 64 4.36 -15.53 -3.51
N SER A 65 3.28 -15.95 -4.15
CA SER A 65 1.94 -15.96 -3.56
C SER A 65 1.21 -17.25 -3.87
N ALA A 66 0.29 -17.61 -3.01
CA ALA A 66 -0.64 -18.70 -3.26
C ALA A 66 -2.04 -18.29 -2.83
N THR A 67 -3.07 -18.91 -3.41
CA THR A 67 -4.46 -18.68 -3.01
C THR A 67 -5.09 -20.04 -2.70
N PHE A 68 -5.56 -20.18 -1.47
CA PHE A 68 -6.24 -21.38 -0.98
C PHE A 68 -7.65 -21.03 -0.54
N THR A 69 -8.58 -21.94 -0.76
CA THR A 69 -9.93 -21.84 -0.19
C THR A 69 -10.03 -22.84 0.96
N LEU A 70 -10.13 -22.35 2.20
CA LEU A 70 -10.33 -23.16 3.39
C LEU A 70 -11.81 -23.28 3.71
N PHE A 71 -12.25 -24.47 4.11
CA PHE A 71 -13.64 -24.78 4.50
C PHE A 71 -14.67 -24.34 3.46
N LYS A 72 -14.29 -24.21 2.18
CA LYS A 72 -15.12 -23.72 1.06
C LYS A 72 -15.54 -22.23 1.14
N TYR A 73 -15.22 -21.53 2.20
CA TYR A 73 -15.72 -20.18 2.46
C TYR A 73 -14.62 -19.11 2.62
N PHE A 74 -13.45 -19.50 3.11
CA PHE A 74 -12.37 -18.56 3.40
C PHE A 74 -11.31 -18.63 2.31
N ASN A 75 -11.06 -17.53 1.65
CA ASN A 75 -9.90 -17.38 0.78
C ASN A 75 -8.71 -16.92 1.61
N VAL A 76 -7.65 -17.71 1.57
CA VAL A 76 -6.40 -17.46 2.30
C VAL A 76 -5.30 -17.25 1.27
N THR A 77 -4.64 -16.10 1.37
CA THR A 77 -3.60 -15.68 0.42
C THR A 77 -2.30 -15.37 1.17
N PRO A 78 -1.44 -16.37 1.41
CA PRO A 78 -0.08 -16.12 1.86
C PRO A 78 0.74 -15.50 0.72
N THR A 79 1.59 -14.53 1.07
CA THR A 79 2.51 -13.88 0.13
C THR A 79 3.84 -13.65 0.81
N VAL A 80 4.93 -13.95 0.11
CA VAL A 80 6.28 -13.60 0.50
C VAL A 80 6.88 -12.78 -0.62
N ASN A 81 7.33 -11.59 -0.28
CA ASN A 81 8.04 -10.71 -1.20
C ASN A 81 9.53 -10.76 -0.86
N TYR A 82 10.34 -11.00 -1.87
CA TYR A 82 11.78 -10.91 -1.77
C TYR A 82 12.26 -9.89 -2.78
N THR A 83 13.07 -8.95 -2.32
CA THR A 83 13.70 -7.93 -3.17
C THR A 83 15.19 -7.95 -2.95
N GLU A 84 15.97 -8.01 -4.02
CA GLU A 84 17.42 -7.95 -3.98
C GLU A 84 17.89 -6.77 -4.83
N ARG A 85 18.89 -6.05 -4.33
CA ARG A 85 19.48 -4.90 -5.03
C ARG A 85 20.97 -5.09 -5.10
N TRP A 86 21.51 -4.82 -6.28
CA TRP A 86 22.93 -4.84 -6.53
C TRP A 86 23.41 -3.41 -6.77
N TYR A 87 24.43 -3.03 -6.02
CA TYR A 87 25.06 -1.72 -6.10
C TYR A 87 26.52 -1.85 -6.46
N THR A 88 27.07 -0.84 -7.11
CA THR A 88 28.49 -0.77 -7.51
C THR A 88 29.34 0.02 -6.53
N ARG A 89 28.72 0.57 -5.47
CA ARG A 89 29.42 1.32 -4.44
C ARG A 89 28.69 1.28 -3.10
N LYS A 90 29.46 1.47 -2.04
CA LYS A 90 29.01 1.63 -0.66
C LYS A 90 29.60 2.95 -0.13
N VAL A 91 28.79 3.78 0.52
CA VAL A 91 29.22 5.08 1.04
C VAL A 91 29.18 5.02 2.58
N LYS A 92 30.35 5.13 3.21
CA LYS A 92 30.47 5.34 4.65
C LYS A 92 30.46 6.83 4.92
N LYS A 93 29.65 7.25 5.89
CA LYS A 93 29.55 8.64 6.31
C LYS A 93 30.17 8.79 7.70
N ASP A 94 30.82 9.92 7.91
CA ASP A 94 31.37 10.32 9.20
C ASP A 94 31.22 11.83 9.37
N TRP A 95 31.46 12.32 10.58
CA TRP A 95 31.42 13.75 10.87
C TRP A 95 32.85 14.22 11.15
N ASP A 96 33.26 15.24 10.42
CA ASP A 96 34.55 15.92 10.64
C ASP A 96 34.31 17.11 11.59
N ASP A 97 34.76 16.97 12.84
CA ASP A 97 34.60 17.99 13.87
C ASP A 97 35.39 19.28 13.55
N GLU A 98 36.55 19.17 12.85
CA GLU A 98 37.37 20.33 12.51
C GLU A 98 36.71 21.18 11.39
N GLN A 99 36.09 20.53 10.42
CA GLN A 99 35.44 21.20 9.30
C GLN A 99 33.95 21.43 9.54
N GLY A 100 33.36 20.84 10.59
CA GLY A 100 31.95 20.93 10.94
C GLY A 100 31.01 20.40 9.82
N LYS A 101 31.43 19.36 9.08
CA LYS A 101 30.68 18.81 7.96
C LYS A 101 30.72 17.29 7.88
N GLU A 102 29.74 16.73 7.17
CA GLU A 102 29.69 15.31 6.81
C GLU A 102 30.79 15.00 5.78
N VAL A 103 31.54 13.94 6.05
CA VAL A 103 32.58 13.40 5.16
C VAL A 103 32.12 12.04 4.68
N ASN A 104 32.30 11.77 3.40
CA ASN A 104 31.87 10.54 2.73
C ASN A 104 33.08 9.77 2.21
N ASP A 105 33.24 8.52 2.66
CA ASP A 105 34.18 7.56 2.12
C ASP A 105 33.44 6.55 1.23
N THR A 106 33.86 6.44 -0.03
CA THR A 106 33.19 5.61 -1.04
C THR A 106 34.04 4.41 -1.39
N THR A 107 33.55 3.22 -1.07
CA THR A 107 34.11 1.94 -1.49
C THR A 107 33.41 1.45 -2.73
N TYR A 108 34.16 1.25 -3.83
CA TYR A 108 33.67 0.69 -5.08
C TYR A 108 33.78 -0.83 -5.10
N GLY A 109 32.78 -1.50 -5.63
CA GLY A 109 32.73 -2.95 -5.71
C GLY A 109 31.29 -3.45 -5.85
N PHE A 110 31.15 -4.75 -5.93
CA PHE A 110 29.82 -5.37 -5.95
C PHE A 110 29.27 -5.51 -4.52
N HIS A 111 28.11 -4.91 -4.30
CA HIS A 111 27.41 -4.96 -3.03
C HIS A 111 25.99 -5.47 -3.23
N ARG A 112 25.67 -6.56 -2.54
CA ARG A 112 24.36 -7.21 -2.55
C ARG A 112 23.59 -6.81 -1.31
N VAL A 113 22.37 -6.31 -1.50
CA VAL A 113 21.45 -5.90 -0.43
C VAL A 113 20.09 -6.53 -0.70
N TYR A 114 19.50 -7.18 0.27
CA TYR A 114 18.19 -7.80 0.12
C TYR A 114 17.27 -7.48 1.28
N ASP A 115 15.99 -7.48 0.99
CA ASP A 115 14.92 -7.45 1.98
C ASP A 115 13.84 -8.49 1.66
N TYR A 116 13.06 -8.81 2.65
CA TYR A 116 11.91 -9.69 2.51
C TYR A 116 10.80 -9.30 3.48
N SER A 117 9.56 -9.58 3.06
CA SER A 117 8.38 -9.46 3.89
C SER A 117 7.45 -10.64 3.67
N ALA A 118 6.71 -10.98 4.70
CA ALA A 118 5.67 -12.00 4.62
C ALA A 118 4.32 -11.38 4.95
N SER A 119 3.29 -11.78 4.23
CA SER A 119 1.91 -11.38 4.51
C SER A 119 0.94 -12.55 4.36
N LEU A 120 -0.15 -12.49 5.10
CA LEU A 120 -1.25 -13.45 5.07
C LEU A 120 -2.55 -12.68 5.01
N GLY A 121 -3.29 -12.82 3.91
CA GLY A 121 -4.63 -12.26 3.77
C GLY A 121 -5.68 -13.36 3.93
N ILE A 122 -6.76 -13.08 4.65
CA ILE A 122 -7.92 -13.96 4.80
C ILE A 122 -9.15 -13.13 4.52
N ASN A 123 -10.00 -13.59 3.61
CA ASN A 123 -11.27 -12.94 3.33
C ASN A 123 -12.38 -13.97 3.07
N THR A 124 -13.60 -13.55 3.26
CA THR A 124 -14.80 -14.33 2.90
C THR A 124 -15.89 -13.42 2.36
N LYS A 125 -16.90 -14.00 1.75
CA LYS A 125 -18.07 -13.27 1.26
C LYS A 125 -19.32 -13.85 1.87
N VAL A 126 -20.10 -13.01 2.55
CA VAL A 126 -21.41 -13.34 3.10
C VAL A 126 -22.47 -12.67 2.23
N TYR A 127 -23.46 -13.43 1.83
CA TYR A 127 -24.54 -12.97 0.94
C TYR A 127 -25.87 -12.91 1.72
N GLY A 128 -26.49 -11.73 1.68
CA GLY A 128 -27.87 -11.52 2.14
C GLY A 128 -28.78 -11.21 0.96
N MET A 129 -30.00 -11.75 0.97
CA MET A 129 -31.05 -11.44 -0.01
C MET A 129 -32.28 -10.94 0.71
N TYR A 130 -32.68 -9.71 0.42
CA TYR A 130 -33.83 -9.06 1.07
C TYR A 130 -34.92 -8.74 0.05
N LYS A 131 -36.17 -8.96 0.44
CA LYS A 131 -37.36 -8.51 -0.29
C LYS A 131 -38.05 -7.43 0.54
N PRO A 132 -38.11 -6.17 0.08
CA PRO A 132 -38.74 -5.10 0.84
C PRO A 132 -40.24 -5.36 1.02
N LEU A 133 -40.74 -5.40 2.25
CA LEU A 133 -42.13 -5.72 2.58
C LEU A 133 -43.13 -4.67 2.09
N PHE A 134 -42.71 -3.42 1.97
CA PHE A 134 -43.53 -2.29 1.56
C PHE A 134 -43.66 -2.12 0.02
N MET A 135 -42.92 -2.92 -0.77
CA MET A 135 -42.93 -2.84 -2.24
C MET A 135 -43.46 -4.13 -2.89
N LYS A 136 -44.49 -4.74 -2.33
CA LYS A 136 -45.06 -6.03 -2.75
C LYS A 136 -45.51 -6.11 -4.21
N LYS A 137 -45.84 -4.96 -4.83
CA LYS A 137 -46.29 -4.90 -6.25
C LYS A 137 -45.15 -4.90 -7.29
N LYS A 138 -43.89 -4.73 -6.85
CA LYS A 138 -42.72 -4.81 -7.73
C LYS A 138 -41.84 -5.95 -7.27
N GLU A 139 -41.42 -6.84 -8.17
CA GLU A 139 -40.47 -7.92 -7.88
C GLU A 139 -39.08 -7.33 -7.65
N ILE A 140 -38.92 -6.69 -6.47
CA ILE A 140 -37.67 -6.08 -6.05
C ILE A 140 -36.93 -7.06 -5.14
N GLN A 141 -35.65 -7.29 -5.46
CA GLN A 141 -34.74 -8.07 -4.63
C GLN A 141 -33.47 -7.22 -4.38
N ILE A 142 -33.07 -7.09 -3.12
CA ILE A 142 -31.83 -6.43 -2.71
C ILE A 142 -30.82 -7.51 -2.33
N ARG A 143 -29.70 -7.53 -3.02
CA ARG A 143 -28.55 -8.36 -2.70
C ARG A 143 -27.55 -7.54 -1.87
N HIS A 144 -27.25 -7.98 -0.69
CA HIS A 144 -26.20 -7.45 0.17
C HIS A 144 -25.02 -8.41 0.18
N VAL A 145 -23.84 -7.93 -0.15
CA VAL A 145 -22.59 -8.70 -0.08
C VAL A 145 -21.70 -8.05 0.95
N ILE A 146 -21.39 -8.78 2.01
CA ILE A 146 -20.46 -8.36 3.06
C ILE A 146 -19.16 -9.13 2.83
N THR A 147 -18.06 -8.42 2.75
CA THR A 147 -16.72 -8.99 2.56
C THR A 147 -15.81 -8.58 3.73
N PRO A 148 -15.85 -9.32 4.86
CA PRO A 148 -14.87 -9.13 5.90
C PRO A 148 -13.51 -9.66 5.45
N SER A 149 -12.45 -8.96 5.82
CA SER A 149 -11.07 -9.37 5.57
C SER A 149 -10.18 -9.02 6.75
N ILE A 150 -9.23 -9.89 7.00
CA ILE A 150 -8.13 -9.68 7.93
C ILE A 150 -6.82 -9.93 7.19
N SER A 151 -5.83 -9.08 7.38
CA SER A 151 -4.51 -9.31 6.84
C SER A 151 -3.45 -9.08 7.91
N PHE A 152 -2.42 -9.88 7.83
CA PHE A 152 -1.21 -9.78 8.64
C PHE A 152 -0.03 -9.55 7.71
N SER A 153 0.86 -8.63 8.05
CA SER A 153 2.12 -8.44 7.33
C SER A 153 3.24 -8.20 8.33
N ALA A 154 4.42 -8.74 8.02
CA ALA A 154 5.61 -8.58 8.85
C ALA A 154 6.87 -8.49 7.98
N ALA A 155 7.81 -7.66 8.43
CA ALA A 155 9.16 -7.61 7.91
C ALA A 155 10.15 -7.37 9.08
N PRO A 156 11.37 -7.95 9.02
CA PRO A 156 12.39 -7.70 10.04
C PRO A 156 12.90 -6.26 9.96
N ASP A 157 13.60 -5.86 11.00
CA ASP A 157 14.33 -4.59 11.01
C ASP A 157 15.63 -4.74 10.24
N PHE A 158 15.72 -4.12 9.06
CA PHE A 158 16.91 -4.14 8.22
C PHE A 158 17.98 -3.13 8.66
N THR A 159 17.73 -2.31 9.69
CA THR A 159 18.77 -1.50 10.34
C THR A 159 19.61 -2.29 11.32
N SER A 160 19.18 -3.50 11.68
CA SER A 160 19.93 -4.38 12.56
C SER A 160 21.34 -4.65 12.00
N SER A 161 22.33 -4.63 12.87
CA SER A 161 23.75 -4.85 12.55
C SER A 161 24.01 -6.16 11.80
N ARG A 162 23.16 -7.17 11.99
CA ARG A 162 23.25 -8.46 11.28
C ARG A 162 23.17 -8.35 9.77
N PHE A 163 22.48 -7.32 9.24
CA PHE A 163 22.34 -7.08 7.81
C PHE A 163 23.48 -6.23 7.25
N GLY A 164 24.07 -5.34 8.07
CA GLY A 164 25.18 -4.48 7.65
C GLY A 164 24.83 -3.45 6.58
N TYR A 165 23.57 -3.02 6.52
CA TYR A 165 23.11 -2.03 5.54
C TYR A 165 23.10 -0.60 6.07
N TYR A 166 23.11 -0.47 7.39
CA TYR A 166 23.02 0.79 8.12
C TYR A 166 24.18 0.97 9.07
N ASP A 167 24.50 2.20 9.35
CA ASP A 167 25.48 2.63 10.34
C ASP A 167 25.01 3.95 10.96
N SER A 168 25.74 4.44 11.95
CA SER A 168 25.49 5.74 12.57
C SER A 168 26.80 6.45 12.88
N TYR A 169 26.78 7.77 12.82
CA TYR A 169 27.87 8.62 13.29
C TYR A 169 27.34 9.67 14.27
N ILE A 170 28.25 10.22 15.10
CA ILE A 170 27.92 11.30 16.02
C ILE A 170 28.18 12.61 15.31
N LYS A 171 27.17 13.44 15.14
CA LYS A 171 27.28 14.80 14.65
C LYS A 171 27.39 15.73 15.85
N ASP A 172 28.48 16.46 15.95
CA ASP A 172 28.65 17.54 16.94
C ASP A 172 28.49 18.89 16.23
N GLN A 173 27.43 19.61 16.54
CA GLN A 173 27.17 20.92 15.97
C GLN A 173 26.85 21.92 17.10
N ASN A 174 27.74 22.89 17.32
CA ASN A 174 27.62 23.89 18.38
C ASN A 174 27.51 23.30 19.81
N GLY A 175 28.21 22.19 20.08
CA GLY A 175 28.18 21.50 21.39
C GLY A 175 26.94 20.62 21.60
N ILE A 176 26.07 20.48 20.57
CA ILE A 176 24.94 19.54 20.59
C ILE A 176 25.38 18.30 19.84
N ARG A 177 25.44 17.18 20.56
CA ARG A 177 25.75 15.86 20.00
C ARG A 177 24.49 15.12 19.65
N ASP A 178 24.34 14.77 18.37
CA ASP A 178 23.23 13.99 17.86
C ASP A 178 23.72 12.75 17.11
N THR A 179 23.03 11.63 17.26
CA THR A 179 23.35 10.38 16.55
C THR A 179 22.55 10.30 15.26
N VAL A 180 23.25 10.37 14.14
CA VAL A 180 22.64 10.30 12.81
C VAL A 180 22.78 8.88 12.27
N GLN A 181 21.65 8.17 12.16
CA GLN A 181 21.60 6.86 11.50
C GLN A 181 21.44 7.05 9.99
N TYR A 182 22.18 6.28 9.20
CA TYR A 182 22.11 6.34 7.73
C TYR A 182 22.29 4.95 7.13
N SER A 183 21.86 4.79 5.88
CA SER A 183 22.18 3.60 5.09
C SER A 183 23.41 3.87 4.21
N TYR A 184 24.30 2.90 4.14
CA TYR A 184 25.44 2.92 3.20
C TYR A 184 25.03 3.09 1.73
N TYR A 185 23.77 2.80 1.41
CA TYR A 185 23.20 2.79 0.06
C TYR A 185 22.18 3.92 -0.16
N ALA A 186 22.08 4.86 0.78
CA ALA A 186 21.20 6.01 0.64
C ALA A 186 21.59 6.89 -0.56
N GLY A 187 20.58 7.41 -1.28
CA GLY A 187 20.80 8.30 -2.43
C GLY A 187 21.26 7.61 -3.70
N GLN A 188 21.35 6.28 -3.75
CA GLN A 188 21.64 5.53 -4.97
C GLN A 188 20.38 5.30 -5.82
N VAL A 189 20.55 4.71 -7.02
CA VAL A 189 19.48 4.53 -8.02
C VAL A 189 18.27 3.72 -7.53
N PHE A 190 18.46 2.85 -6.56
CA PHE A 190 17.40 2.16 -5.84
C PHE A 190 17.51 2.48 -4.36
N SER A 191 16.36 2.67 -3.70
CA SER A 191 16.32 2.90 -2.26
C SER A 191 16.72 1.64 -1.49
N PRO A 192 17.53 1.75 -0.41
CA PRO A 192 17.84 0.63 0.45
C PRO A 192 16.57 0.10 1.15
N PRO A 193 16.62 -1.11 1.76
CA PRO A 193 15.56 -1.60 2.61
C PRO A 193 15.17 -0.58 3.69
N SER A 194 13.90 -0.44 3.96
CA SER A 194 13.42 0.47 5.02
C SER A 194 13.84 -0.02 6.41
N GLY A 195 14.17 0.92 7.28
CA GLY A 195 14.47 0.62 8.67
C GLY A 195 13.21 0.40 9.52
N GLY A 196 13.44 -0.19 10.70
CA GLY A 196 12.42 -0.49 11.68
C GLY A 196 11.70 -1.83 11.44
N LYS A 197 11.43 -2.55 12.52
CA LYS A 197 10.60 -3.75 12.49
C LYS A 197 9.20 -3.38 12.02
N GLN A 198 8.66 -4.13 11.09
CA GLN A 198 7.29 -3.94 10.59
C GLN A 198 6.41 -5.10 11.02
N GLY A 199 5.23 -4.78 11.50
CA GLY A 199 4.21 -5.77 11.84
C GLY A 199 2.86 -5.07 11.84
N LEU A 200 1.96 -5.48 10.93
CA LEU A 200 0.66 -4.84 10.78
C LEU A 200 -0.42 -5.92 10.70
N ILE A 201 -1.46 -5.77 11.52
CA ILE A 201 -2.70 -6.52 11.40
C ILE A 201 -3.76 -5.54 10.94
N SER A 202 -4.41 -5.79 9.80
CA SER A 202 -5.47 -4.93 9.29
C SER A 202 -6.79 -5.67 9.24
N PHE A 203 -7.84 -5.01 9.72
CA PHE A 203 -9.22 -5.47 9.67
C PHE A 203 -9.97 -4.55 8.72
N ASN A 204 -10.69 -5.13 7.78
CA ASN A 204 -11.52 -4.39 6.86
C ASN A 204 -12.83 -5.13 6.60
N ILE A 205 -13.93 -4.38 6.51
CA ILE A 205 -15.24 -4.88 6.13
C ILE A 205 -15.75 -4.02 4.99
N SER A 206 -16.01 -4.64 3.84
CA SER A 206 -16.62 -3.97 2.70
C SER A 206 -18.05 -4.50 2.50
N ASN A 207 -18.96 -3.61 2.20
CA ASN A 207 -20.37 -3.88 1.97
C ASN A 207 -20.77 -3.35 0.60
N ASN A 208 -21.44 -4.20 -0.17
CA ASN A 208 -22.02 -3.83 -1.47
C ASN A 208 -23.52 -4.15 -1.46
N LEU A 209 -24.35 -3.18 -1.89
CA LEU A 209 -25.78 -3.34 -2.03
C LEU A 209 -26.21 -3.14 -3.49
N GLU A 210 -26.79 -4.17 -4.06
CA GLU A 210 -27.39 -4.14 -5.41
C GLU A 210 -28.87 -4.42 -5.35
N MET A 211 -29.64 -3.69 -6.13
CA MET A 211 -31.07 -3.92 -6.31
C MET A 211 -31.35 -4.50 -7.69
N LYS A 212 -32.11 -5.56 -7.73
CA LYS A 212 -32.74 -6.09 -8.96
C LYS A 212 -34.22 -5.76 -8.97
N PHE A 213 -34.74 -5.31 -10.09
CA PHE A 213 -36.19 -5.08 -10.31
C PHE A 213 -36.54 -5.34 -11.76
N LYS A 214 -37.82 -5.66 -12.00
CA LYS A 214 -38.36 -5.74 -13.34
C LYS A 214 -38.77 -4.34 -13.81
N ASP A 215 -38.36 -3.97 -15.00
CA ASP A 215 -38.79 -2.75 -15.69
C ASP A 215 -40.19 -2.93 -16.31
N LYS A 216 -40.77 -1.84 -16.80
CA LYS A 216 -42.09 -1.83 -17.48
C LYS A 216 -42.18 -2.83 -18.63
N ASN A 217 -41.06 -3.20 -19.25
CA ASN A 217 -40.93 -4.15 -20.35
C ASN A 217 -40.58 -5.58 -19.89
N ASP A 218 -40.83 -5.90 -18.61
CA ASP A 218 -40.52 -7.19 -17.97
C ASP A 218 -39.02 -7.59 -17.99
N SER A 219 -38.15 -6.64 -18.34
CA SER A 219 -36.69 -6.82 -18.37
C SER A 219 -36.11 -6.67 -16.99
N ILE A 220 -35.22 -7.58 -16.59
CA ILE A 220 -34.52 -7.53 -15.30
C ILE A 220 -33.43 -6.45 -15.38
N ARG A 221 -33.58 -5.41 -14.59
CA ARG A 221 -32.54 -4.38 -14.38
C ARG A 221 -31.84 -4.54 -13.04
N LYS A 222 -30.55 -4.24 -13.03
CA LYS A 222 -29.71 -4.18 -11.83
C LYS A 222 -29.22 -2.76 -11.62
N VAL A 223 -29.36 -2.28 -10.39
CA VAL A 223 -28.86 -0.95 -9.98
C VAL A 223 -28.02 -1.15 -8.72
N SER A 224 -26.83 -0.58 -8.70
CA SER A 224 -26.04 -0.48 -7.48
C SER A 224 -26.64 0.60 -6.58
N LEU A 225 -27.03 0.24 -5.37
CA LEU A 225 -27.46 1.20 -4.34
C LEU A 225 -26.27 1.77 -3.60
N ILE A 226 -25.37 0.88 -3.17
CA ILE A 226 -24.08 1.20 -2.56
C ILE A 226 -23.05 0.34 -3.27
N ASP A 227 -22.15 0.97 -4.00
CA ASP A 227 -21.09 0.26 -4.73
C ASP A 227 -20.03 -0.28 -3.77
N ASP A 228 -19.68 0.51 -2.78
CA ASP A 228 -18.83 0.09 -1.66
C ASP A 228 -19.10 0.95 -0.43
N LEU A 229 -19.29 0.32 0.72
CA LEU A 229 -19.25 0.94 2.02
C LEU A 229 -18.24 0.14 2.85
N SER A 230 -17.04 0.66 2.98
CA SER A 230 -15.96 -0.02 3.69
C SER A 230 -15.57 0.69 4.98
N MET A 231 -15.16 -0.10 5.94
CA MET A 231 -14.63 0.32 7.24
C MET A 231 -13.33 -0.45 7.48
N GLY A 232 -12.29 0.27 7.89
CA GLY A 232 -10.98 -0.33 8.12
C GLY A 232 -10.26 0.25 9.32
N ILE A 233 -9.55 -0.63 10.04
CA ILE A 233 -8.66 -0.29 11.13
C ILE A 233 -7.46 -1.23 11.11
N SER A 234 -6.30 -0.77 11.58
CA SER A 234 -5.12 -1.60 11.68
C SER A 234 -4.42 -1.47 13.04
N TYR A 235 -3.71 -2.52 13.41
CA TYR A 235 -2.92 -2.63 14.61
C TYR A 235 -1.45 -2.86 14.23
N ASN A 236 -0.56 -1.95 14.61
CA ASN A 236 0.88 -2.06 14.39
C ASN A 236 1.52 -2.81 15.56
N THR A 237 1.88 -4.08 15.35
CA THR A 237 2.49 -4.92 16.38
C THR A 237 3.93 -4.51 16.74
N ALA A 238 4.55 -3.66 15.93
CA ALA A 238 5.89 -3.15 16.17
C ALA A 238 5.91 -1.79 16.89
N ALA A 239 4.76 -1.12 16.97
CA ALA A 239 4.65 0.15 17.66
C ALA A 239 4.65 -0.05 19.18
N GLN A 240 5.50 0.68 19.89
CA GLN A 240 5.55 0.69 21.35
C GLN A 240 4.46 1.58 21.96
N VAL A 241 4.05 2.60 21.22
CA VAL A 241 3.07 3.60 21.65
C VAL A 241 2.02 3.74 20.56
N ARG A 242 0.74 3.78 20.93
CA ARG A 242 -0.40 4.00 20.02
C ARG A 242 -0.43 3.03 18.82
N PRO A 243 -0.54 1.72 19.06
CA PRO A 243 -0.47 0.73 17.99
C PRO A 243 -1.66 0.74 17.03
N TRP A 244 -2.83 1.25 17.41
CA TRP A 244 -4.01 1.30 16.57
C TRP A 244 -3.95 2.48 15.60
N SER A 245 -4.30 2.24 14.34
CA SER A 245 -4.58 3.32 13.39
C SER A 245 -5.90 4.01 13.70
N ASP A 246 -6.14 5.15 13.07
CA ASP A 246 -7.48 5.72 13.03
C ASP A 246 -8.44 4.82 12.27
N LEU A 247 -9.71 4.85 12.66
CA LEU A 247 -10.79 4.12 12.01
C LEU A 247 -11.24 4.89 10.78
N SER A 248 -11.13 4.26 9.61
CA SER A 248 -11.50 4.84 8.32
C SER A 248 -12.82 4.28 7.81
N PHE A 249 -13.64 5.17 7.23
CA PHE A 249 -14.86 4.83 6.51
C PHE A 249 -14.77 5.35 5.09
N ASN A 250 -15.18 4.55 4.13
CA ASN A 250 -15.30 4.97 2.74
C ASN A 250 -16.65 4.54 2.20
N LEU A 251 -17.35 5.46 1.58
CA LEU A 251 -18.60 5.23 0.88
C LEU A 251 -18.44 5.60 -0.58
N ARG A 252 -18.74 4.68 -1.47
CA ARG A 252 -18.76 4.91 -2.90
C ARG A 252 -20.15 4.61 -3.46
N LEU A 253 -20.77 5.64 -4.05
CA LEU A 253 -22.06 5.57 -4.68
C LEU A 253 -21.90 5.71 -6.19
N LYS A 254 -22.39 4.74 -6.93
CA LYS A 254 -22.42 4.76 -8.39
C LYS A 254 -23.78 5.26 -8.86
N LEU A 255 -23.93 6.57 -8.97
CA LEU A 255 -25.21 7.22 -9.24
C LEU A 255 -25.65 7.03 -10.70
N SER A 256 -24.69 6.82 -11.60
CA SER A 256 -24.97 6.44 -13.00
C SER A 256 -23.79 5.64 -13.57
N LYS A 257 -23.88 5.22 -14.83
CA LYS A 257 -22.76 4.54 -15.53
C LYS A 257 -21.50 5.41 -15.64
N SER A 258 -21.65 6.73 -15.63
CA SER A 258 -20.58 7.70 -15.81
C SER A 258 -20.33 8.60 -14.61
N TYR A 259 -21.12 8.51 -13.56
CA TYR A 259 -21.00 9.37 -12.39
C TYR A 259 -20.85 8.56 -11.10
N THR A 260 -19.74 8.77 -10.40
CA THR A 260 -19.44 8.13 -9.13
C THR A 260 -19.13 9.20 -8.09
N LEU A 261 -19.78 9.10 -6.93
CA LEU A 261 -19.52 9.92 -5.75
C LEU A 261 -18.81 9.06 -4.72
N SER A 262 -17.67 9.55 -4.22
CA SER A 262 -16.92 8.92 -3.13
C SER A 262 -16.85 9.87 -1.94
N MET A 263 -17.10 9.34 -0.77
CA MET A 263 -17.02 10.03 0.51
C MET A 263 -16.13 9.23 1.45
N SER A 264 -15.28 9.89 2.20
CA SER A 264 -14.44 9.28 3.23
C SER A 264 -14.61 10.02 4.54
N SER A 265 -14.47 9.30 5.64
CA SER A 265 -14.47 9.88 6.98
C SER A 265 -13.48 9.12 7.85
N THR A 266 -12.83 9.83 8.75
CA THR A 266 -11.83 9.26 9.67
C THR A 266 -12.20 9.60 11.10
N PHE A 267 -12.09 8.60 11.97
CA PHE A 267 -12.30 8.74 13.39
C PHE A 267 -11.01 8.42 14.12
N ALA A 268 -10.49 9.39 14.84
CA ALA A 268 -9.30 9.21 15.65
C ALA A 268 -9.56 8.22 16.79
N THR A 269 -8.65 7.28 16.92
CA THR A 269 -8.73 6.18 17.89
C THR A 269 -8.28 6.63 19.28
N TYR A 270 -7.34 7.58 19.36
CA TYR A 270 -6.76 8.02 20.62
C TYR A 270 -7.37 9.32 21.12
N ALA A 271 -7.68 9.36 22.43
CA ALA A 271 -8.15 10.54 23.10
C ALA A 271 -7.05 11.60 23.21
N TYR A 272 -7.44 12.86 23.28
CA TYR A 272 -6.49 13.94 23.56
C TYR A 272 -6.10 13.97 25.04
N GLU A 273 -4.84 14.30 25.28
CA GLU A 273 -4.25 14.58 26.58
C GLU A 273 -3.48 15.91 26.50
N PHE A 274 -3.21 16.52 27.66
CA PHE A 274 -2.33 17.68 27.72
C PHE A 274 -0.89 17.20 27.95
N ASP A 275 0.05 17.72 27.17
CA ASP A 275 1.49 17.50 27.41
C ASP A 275 1.97 18.36 28.61
N GLU A 276 3.24 18.21 28.98
CA GLU A 276 3.88 18.95 30.07
C GLU A 276 3.85 20.48 29.86
N ASN A 277 3.67 20.93 28.63
CA ASN A 277 3.57 22.34 28.23
C ASN A 277 2.12 22.83 28.10
N GLY A 278 1.13 22.03 28.47
CA GLY A 278 -0.29 22.32 28.34
C GLY A 278 -0.84 22.29 26.91
N ARG A 279 -0.10 21.70 25.96
CA ARG A 279 -0.58 21.55 24.57
C ARG A 279 -1.43 20.31 24.45
N VAL A 280 -2.46 20.39 23.63
CA VAL A 280 -3.33 19.24 23.32
C VAL A 280 -2.63 18.32 22.33
N VAL A 281 -2.31 17.10 22.75
CA VAL A 281 -1.65 16.07 21.95
C VAL A 281 -2.45 14.78 21.99
N PRO A 282 -2.35 13.90 20.99
CA PRO A 282 -2.94 12.57 21.08
C PRO A 282 -2.31 11.77 22.22
N GLY A 283 -3.13 11.34 23.17
CA GLY A 283 -2.71 10.54 24.31
C GLY A 283 -2.52 9.07 23.99
N ASN A 284 -2.30 8.26 25.02
CA ASN A 284 -2.09 6.82 24.90
C ASN A 284 -3.37 6.00 25.12
N ARG A 285 -4.42 6.62 25.65
CA ARG A 285 -5.71 5.97 25.88
C ARG A 285 -6.60 6.07 24.65
N THR A 286 -7.24 4.96 24.29
CA THR A 286 -8.18 4.97 23.19
C THR A 286 -9.50 5.61 23.60
N GLU A 287 -10.22 6.22 22.67
CA GLU A 287 -11.59 6.72 22.85
C GLU A 287 -12.54 5.58 23.36
N TRP A 288 -12.26 4.34 22.95
CA TRP A 288 -13.03 3.16 23.38
C TRP A 288 -12.91 2.88 24.89
N SER A 289 -11.76 3.19 25.50
CA SER A 289 -11.59 3.04 26.95
C SER A 289 -12.50 3.98 27.75
N TYR A 290 -13.04 5.02 27.10
CA TYR A 290 -14.03 5.93 27.66
C TYR A 290 -15.47 5.61 27.19
N GLY A 291 -15.69 4.47 26.55
CA GLY A 291 -16.98 4.09 25.99
C GLY A 291 -17.41 4.89 24.76
N ARG A 292 -16.48 5.62 24.11
CA ARG A 292 -16.75 6.40 22.91
C ARG A 292 -16.29 5.64 21.67
N PHE A 293 -17.01 5.81 20.55
CA PHE A 293 -16.71 5.11 19.30
C PHE A 293 -15.37 5.57 18.66
N GLY A 294 -15.06 6.83 18.78
CA GLY A 294 -13.91 7.52 18.21
C GLY A 294 -14.22 8.99 18.04
N ARG A 295 -13.20 9.82 17.89
CA ARG A 295 -13.36 11.24 17.69
C ARG A 295 -13.27 11.55 16.19
N TRP A 296 -14.33 12.10 15.63
CA TRP A 296 -14.34 12.49 14.23
C TRP A 296 -13.20 13.47 13.94
N SER A 297 -12.32 13.12 13.03
CA SER A 297 -11.12 13.88 12.70
C SER A 297 -11.17 14.53 11.33
N GLY A 298 -12.07 14.09 10.46
CA GLY A 298 -12.22 14.70 9.16
C GLY A 298 -13.07 13.91 8.17
N TYR A 299 -13.41 14.56 7.08
CA TYR A 299 -14.08 13.93 5.94
C TYR A 299 -13.49 14.45 4.63
N GLY A 300 -13.63 13.63 3.59
CA GLY A 300 -13.30 13.99 2.22
C GLY A 300 -14.44 13.59 1.29
N THR A 301 -14.65 14.37 0.26
CA THR A 301 -15.58 14.04 -0.82
C THR A 301 -14.89 14.20 -2.16
N SER A 302 -15.13 13.28 -3.07
CA SER A 302 -14.68 13.37 -4.45
C SER A 302 -15.76 12.84 -5.38
N PHE A 303 -15.81 13.40 -6.57
CA PHE A 303 -16.68 12.88 -7.62
C PHE A 303 -15.88 12.63 -8.88
N SER A 304 -16.27 11.59 -9.59
CA SER A 304 -15.69 11.23 -10.88
C SER A 304 -16.81 11.19 -11.91
N TRP A 305 -16.58 11.89 -13.02
CA TRP A 305 -17.51 11.89 -14.15
C TRP A 305 -16.75 11.50 -15.43
N THR A 306 -17.14 10.37 -16.00
CA THR A 306 -16.59 9.90 -17.27
C THR A 306 -17.50 10.37 -18.40
N VAL A 307 -17.00 11.27 -19.24
CA VAL A 307 -17.68 11.74 -20.44
C VAL A 307 -17.26 10.85 -21.61
N ASN A 308 -18.22 10.09 -22.14
CA ASN A 308 -18.08 9.30 -23.37
C ASN A 308 -18.90 9.93 -24.51
N ASN A 309 -18.80 9.39 -25.72
CA ASN A 309 -19.53 9.91 -26.88
C ASN A 309 -21.05 10.01 -26.66
N ASP A 310 -21.66 9.08 -25.90
CA ASP A 310 -23.11 9.10 -25.62
C ASP A 310 -23.47 10.19 -24.60
N SER A 311 -22.60 10.40 -23.59
CA SER A 311 -22.74 11.49 -22.64
C SER A 311 -22.57 12.84 -23.34
N TRP A 312 -21.59 12.94 -24.23
CA TRP A 312 -21.34 14.14 -25.02
C TRP A 312 -22.52 14.48 -25.94
N LYS A 313 -23.11 13.50 -26.63
CA LYS A 313 -24.33 13.68 -27.45
C LYS A 313 -25.49 14.20 -26.61
N LYS A 314 -25.71 13.67 -25.42
CA LYS A 314 -26.78 14.14 -24.51
C LYS A 314 -26.56 15.58 -24.04
N ILE A 315 -25.33 15.92 -23.68
CA ILE A 315 -24.94 17.29 -23.28
C ILE A 315 -25.17 18.24 -24.47
N ARG A 316 -24.65 17.89 -25.64
CA ARG A 316 -24.85 18.69 -26.86
C ARG A 316 -26.33 18.91 -27.17
N ASN A 317 -27.15 17.86 -27.16
CA ASN A 317 -28.57 17.95 -27.43
C ASN A 317 -29.32 18.78 -26.39
N PHE A 318 -28.84 18.83 -25.12
CA PHE A 318 -29.42 19.70 -24.11
C PHE A 318 -29.16 21.19 -24.38
N PHE A 319 -28.03 21.55 -24.97
CA PHE A 319 -27.68 22.93 -25.30
C PHE A 319 -28.09 23.36 -26.70
N THR A 320 -28.43 22.42 -27.61
CA THR A 320 -28.79 22.73 -29.02
C THR A 320 -30.25 22.46 -29.32
N GLY A 321 -31.03 21.91 -28.42
CA GLY A 321 -32.50 21.72 -28.51
C GLY A 321 -33.21 22.82 -27.79
#